data_24fa1cb74db7b14eaf973ddff07fab2c
#
_entry.id   24fa1cb74db7b14eaf973ddff07fab2c
#
_cell.length_a   1.000
_cell.length_b   1.000
_cell.length_c   1.000
_cell.angle_alpha   90.00
_cell.angle_beta   90.00
_cell.angle_gamma   90.00
#
_symmetry.space_group_name_H-M   'P 1'
#
loop_
_entity.id
_entity.type
_entity.pdbx_description
1 polymer ?
#
loop_
_entity_poly.entity_id
_entity_poly.type
_entity_poly.pdbx_seq_one_letter_code
_entity_poly.pdbx_strand_id
1 'polypeptide(L)'
;MKKYIALTLALLMSLSLMACGSKTDDGSTDADGSGDQEGSNTLVLGTSADYAPFEFMYADESGTMQYAGIDISAAQYIADEMGKELQVENMSFDYLLASLAKGDYDIVMAAMEATPERLASADFSDPYYTDIPPMILVKADNAAQYATLADFDGKSVGAQAATTKETVVTDQLPGANLVSLPCDRSCQRTGLW
;
A
#
# COMPACT_ATOMS: atom_id res chain seq x y z
N MET A 1 30.96 -49.79 -12.77
CA MET A 1 30.28 -48.57 -13.29
C MET A 1 30.23 -47.42 -12.29
N LYS A 2 29.88 -47.64 -11.01
CA LYS A 2 29.80 -46.56 -10.02
C LYS A 2 31.11 -45.80 -9.69
N LYS A 3 32.28 -46.46 -9.87
CA LYS A 3 33.59 -45.85 -9.59
C LYS A 3 34.09 -44.89 -10.68
N TYR A 4 33.62 -45.01 -11.89
CA TYR A 4 34.03 -44.13 -13.00
C TYR A 4 33.16 -42.88 -13.11
N ILE A 5 31.93 -42.93 -12.59
CA ILE A 5 31.03 -41.77 -12.54
C ILE A 5 31.55 -40.73 -11.52
N ALA A 6 32.10 -41.18 -10.39
CA ALA A 6 32.67 -40.27 -9.39
C ALA A 6 33.97 -39.59 -9.89
N LEU A 7 34.76 -40.25 -10.74
CA LEU A 7 36.00 -39.68 -11.27
C LEU A 7 35.73 -38.63 -12.35
N THR A 8 34.70 -38.83 -13.18
CA THR A 8 34.28 -37.87 -14.21
C THR A 8 33.65 -36.61 -13.63
N LEU A 9 32.92 -36.74 -12.50
CA LEU A 9 32.33 -35.56 -11.82
C LEU A 9 33.40 -34.69 -11.14
N ALA A 10 34.48 -35.31 -10.61
CA ALA A 10 35.60 -34.58 -10.01
C ALA A 10 36.44 -33.84 -11.06
N LEU A 11 36.56 -34.37 -12.29
CA LEU A 11 37.32 -33.75 -13.37
C LEU A 11 36.59 -32.54 -14.00
N LEU A 12 35.25 -32.48 -13.94
CA LEU A 12 34.46 -31.38 -14.47
C LEU A 12 34.41 -30.15 -13.52
N MET A 13 34.68 -30.35 -12.23
CA MET A 13 34.74 -29.23 -11.27
C MET A 13 36.13 -28.55 -11.24
N SER A 14 37.17 -29.12 -11.78
CA SER A 14 38.50 -28.54 -11.77
C SER A 14 38.83 -27.63 -12.96
N LEU A 15 37.92 -27.49 -13.95
CA LEU A 15 38.16 -26.65 -15.13
C LEU A 15 37.55 -25.22 -15.05
N SER A 16 36.86 -24.87 -13.96
CA SER A 16 36.21 -23.58 -13.83
C SER A 16 37.00 -22.50 -13.04
N LEU A 17 38.26 -22.76 -12.69
CA LEU A 17 39.08 -21.86 -11.85
C LEU A 17 40.25 -21.17 -12.57
N MET A 18 40.24 -21.14 -13.92
CA MET A 18 41.36 -20.55 -14.66
C MET A 18 40.91 -19.47 -15.66
N ALA A 19 40.28 -18.43 -15.14
CA ALA A 19 40.04 -17.17 -15.87
C ALA A 19 40.14 -15.97 -14.93
N CYS A 20 41.30 -15.74 -14.36
CA CYS A 20 41.71 -14.44 -13.84
C CYS A 20 43.19 -14.25 -14.19
N GLY A 21 43.45 -13.70 -15.36
CA GLY A 21 44.75 -13.22 -15.80
C GLY A 21 44.96 -11.80 -15.36
N SER A 22 45.98 -11.61 -14.55
CA SER A 22 46.54 -10.38 -14.03
C SER A 22 46.85 -9.31 -15.09
N LYS A 23 46.55 -8.06 -14.75
CA LYS A 23 47.40 -6.89 -15.04
C LYS A 23 47.52 -6.03 -13.81
N THR A 24 48.71 -5.94 -13.32
CA THR A 24 49.22 -4.93 -12.38
C THR A 24 49.24 -3.60 -13.10
N ASP A 25 48.62 -2.56 -12.50
CA ASP A 25 49.30 -1.26 -12.37
C ASP A 25 48.68 -0.46 -11.22
N ASP A 26 49.55 0.31 -10.62
CA ASP A 26 49.57 1.00 -9.35
C ASP A 26 48.67 2.25 -9.38
N GLY A 27 47.96 2.56 -8.27
CA GLY A 27 47.29 3.87 -8.11
C GLY A 27 46.13 3.82 -7.11
N SER A 28 46.44 4.14 -5.86
CA SER A 28 45.43 4.45 -4.82
C SER A 28 44.38 5.43 -5.32
N THR A 29 43.11 5.10 -5.07
CA THR A 29 42.08 6.08 -4.63
C THR A 29 40.84 5.36 -4.15
N ASP A 30 40.30 5.87 -3.10
CA ASP A 30 39.16 5.53 -2.29
C ASP A 30 37.95 4.93 -3.06
N ALA A 31 37.52 3.78 -2.58
CA ALA A 31 36.26 3.18 -3.01
C ALA A 31 35.10 3.88 -2.33
N ASP A 32 34.57 4.92 -2.95
CA ASP A 32 33.22 5.37 -2.73
C ASP A 32 32.31 4.48 -3.61
N GLY A 33 31.68 3.51 -2.96
CA GLY A 33 30.73 2.60 -3.55
C GLY A 33 29.37 3.25 -3.69
N SER A 34 29.28 4.34 -4.46
CA SER A 34 28.03 4.86 -4.95
C SER A 34 27.61 3.98 -6.14
N GLY A 35 26.88 2.93 -5.87
CA GLY A 35 26.15 2.23 -6.89
C GLY A 35 25.09 3.19 -7.42
N ASP A 36 25.35 3.76 -8.61
CA ASP A 36 24.31 4.36 -9.42
C ASP A 36 23.23 3.30 -9.66
N GLN A 37 22.20 3.28 -8.83
CA GLN A 37 20.91 2.73 -9.22
C GLN A 37 20.44 3.64 -10.34
N GLU A 38 20.55 3.20 -11.60
CA GLU A 38 19.74 3.74 -12.68
C GLU A 38 18.31 3.78 -12.15
N GLY A 39 17.83 5.01 -11.87
CA GLY A 39 16.54 5.20 -11.22
C GLY A 39 15.48 4.47 -12.03
N SER A 40 14.72 3.58 -11.41
CA SER A 40 13.58 2.93 -12.03
C SER A 40 12.75 3.99 -12.77
N ASN A 41 12.44 3.75 -14.05
CA ASN A 41 11.56 4.61 -14.84
C ASN A 41 10.10 4.54 -14.36
N THR A 42 9.85 3.88 -13.24
CA THR A 42 8.53 3.59 -12.69
C THR A 42 8.39 4.27 -11.33
N LEU A 43 7.23 4.85 -11.07
CA LEU A 43 6.76 5.26 -9.74
C LEU A 43 5.76 4.22 -9.26
N VAL A 44 6.08 3.49 -8.19
CA VAL A 44 5.21 2.45 -7.64
C VAL A 44 4.34 3.06 -6.55
N LEU A 45 3.03 3.09 -6.80
CA LEU A 45 2.00 3.57 -5.88
C LEU A 45 1.38 2.39 -5.13
N GLY A 46 1.47 2.36 -3.79
CA GLY A 46 0.64 1.52 -2.93
C GLY A 46 -0.69 2.21 -2.62
N THR A 47 -1.81 1.51 -2.81
CA THR A 47 -3.15 2.04 -2.55
C THR A 47 -4.10 0.95 -2.07
N SER A 48 -5.28 1.34 -1.54
CA SER A 48 -6.38 0.43 -1.16
C SER A 48 -7.61 0.80 -1.96
N ALA A 49 -7.70 0.30 -3.21
CA ALA A 49 -8.61 0.79 -4.25
C ALA A 49 -10.05 0.32 -4.06
N ASP A 50 -10.66 0.67 -2.94
CA ASP A 50 -12.02 0.36 -2.53
C ASP A 50 -12.77 1.56 -1.91
N TYR A 51 -12.16 2.76 -1.92
CA TYR A 51 -12.68 3.96 -1.26
C TYR A 51 -12.94 5.11 -2.25
N ALA A 52 -14.07 5.04 -2.96
CA ALA A 52 -14.52 6.14 -3.81
C ALA A 52 -14.89 7.38 -2.96
N PRO A 53 -14.58 8.61 -3.42
CA PRO A 53 -14.04 8.99 -4.72
C PRO A 53 -12.50 9.06 -4.77
N PHE A 54 -11.79 8.62 -3.72
CA PHE A 54 -10.33 8.78 -3.60
C PHE A 54 -9.58 7.75 -4.44
N GLU A 55 -9.80 6.46 -4.20
CA GLU A 55 -9.20 5.35 -4.92
C GLU A 55 -10.19 4.18 -5.04
N PHE A 56 -10.45 3.75 -6.26
CA PHE A 56 -11.40 2.67 -6.53
C PHE A 56 -11.11 1.98 -7.86
N MET A 57 -11.66 0.78 -8.00
CA MET A 57 -11.61 0.04 -9.25
C MET A 57 -12.97 0.07 -9.95
N TYR A 58 -12.95 0.23 -11.27
CA TYR A 58 -14.13 0.11 -12.12
C TYR A 58 -13.81 -0.76 -13.35
N ALA A 59 -14.86 -1.38 -13.93
CA ALA A 59 -14.72 -2.08 -15.19
C ALA A 59 -14.92 -1.08 -16.35
N ASP A 60 -13.97 -1.02 -17.27
CA ASP A 60 -14.11 -0.24 -18.49
C ASP A 60 -15.08 -0.92 -19.48
N GLU A 61 -15.28 -0.31 -20.65
CA GLU A 61 -16.20 -0.82 -21.69
C GLU A 61 -15.83 -2.23 -22.20
N SER A 62 -14.55 -2.62 -22.06
CA SER A 62 -14.09 -3.96 -22.42
C SER A 62 -14.25 -4.97 -21.28
N GLY A 63 -14.65 -4.53 -20.09
CA GLY A 63 -14.71 -5.33 -18.86
C GLY A 63 -13.36 -5.46 -18.14
N THR A 64 -12.34 -4.72 -18.57
CA THR A 64 -11.03 -4.69 -17.89
C THR A 64 -11.12 -3.79 -16.66
N MET A 65 -10.58 -4.27 -15.52
CA MET A 65 -10.54 -3.49 -14.29
C MET A 65 -9.49 -2.40 -14.38
N GLN A 66 -9.91 -1.17 -14.10
CA GLN A 66 -9.08 0.04 -14.11
C GLN A 66 -9.11 0.69 -12.74
N TYR A 67 -8.05 1.42 -12.41
CA TYR A 67 -7.98 2.26 -11.20
C TYR A 67 -8.43 3.68 -11.54
N ALA A 68 -9.14 4.32 -10.61
CA ALA A 68 -9.57 5.71 -10.74
C ALA A 68 -9.72 6.35 -9.35
N GLY A 69 -9.86 7.67 -9.34
CA GLY A 69 -10.11 8.46 -8.15
C GLY A 69 -9.14 9.63 -8.01
N ILE A 70 -9.34 10.43 -6.96
CA ILE A 70 -8.54 11.61 -6.66
C ILE A 70 -7.07 11.22 -6.48
N ASP A 71 -6.81 10.21 -5.67
CA ASP A 71 -5.47 9.74 -5.33
C ASP A 71 -4.74 9.14 -6.54
N ILE A 72 -5.46 8.36 -7.35
CA ILE A 72 -4.91 7.79 -8.58
C ILE A 72 -4.53 8.90 -9.57
N SER A 73 -5.42 9.90 -9.72
CA SER A 73 -5.16 11.04 -10.62
C SER A 73 -3.99 11.90 -10.14
N ALA A 74 -3.88 12.12 -8.82
CA ALA A 74 -2.77 12.86 -8.24
C ALA A 74 -1.44 12.10 -8.39
N ALA A 75 -1.45 10.77 -8.15
CA ALA A 75 -0.27 9.94 -8.36
C ALA A 75 0.18 9.92 -9.83
N GLN A 76 -0.76 9.88 -10.78
CA GLN A 76 -0.45 9.95 -12.20
C GLN A 76 0.20 11.29 -12.55
N TYR A 77 -0.35 12.40 -12.03
CA TYR A 77 0.24 13.73 -12.23
C TYR A 77 1.68 13.80 -11.68
N ILE A 78 1.92 13.24 -10.48
CA ILE A 78 3.26 13.18 -9.88
C ILE A 78 4.22 12.35 -10.76
N ALA A 79 3.79 11.19 -11.25
CA ALA A 79 4.60 10.35 -12.13
C ALA A 79 4.96 11.09 -13.43
N ASP A 80 3.99 11.75 -14.04
CA ASP A 80 4.18 12.52 -15.27
C ASP A 80 5.19 13.67 -15.07
N GLU A 81 5.09 14.43 -13.96
CA GLU A 81 6.04 15.51 -13.63
C GLU A 81 7.45 14.96 -13.33
N MET A 82 7.56 13.73 -12.83
CA MET A 82 8.84 13.06 -12.62
C MET A 82 9.39 12.38 -13.89
N GLY A 83 8.63 12.37 -14.99
CA GLY A 83 8.97 11.64 -16.22
C GLY A 83 9.01 10.11 -16.02
N LYS A 84 8.17 9.59 -15.13
CA LYS A 84 8.07 8.16 -14.80
C LYS A 84 6.73 7.56 -15.23
N GLU A 85 6.69 6.24 -15.38
CA GLU A 85 5.46 5.49 -15.55
C GLU A 85 4.84 5.18 -14.17
N LEU A 86 3.53 5.38 -14.01
CA LEU A 86 2.83 5.00 -12.79
C LEU A 86 2.53 3.50 -12.79
N GLN A 87 2.95 2.80 -11.75
CA GLN A 87 2.52 1.43 -11.46
C GLN A 87 1.68 1.44 -10.19
N VAL A 88 0.44 0.93 -10.27
CA VAL A 88 -0.48 0.89 -9.12
C VAL A 88 -0.53 -0.50 -8.54
N GLU A 89 -0.19 -0.62 -7.25
CA GLU A 89 -0.26 -1.84 -6.46
C GLU A 89 -1.39 -1.72 -5.42
N ASN A 90 -2.40 -2.58 -5.56
CA ASN A 90 -3.57 -2.59 -4.69
C ASN A 90 -3.43 -3.61 -3.58
N MET A 91 -3.59 -3.14 -2.34
CA MET A 91 -3.47 -3.97 -1.14
C MET A 91 -4.47 -3.49 -0.08
N SER A 92 -4.71 -4.29 0.94
CA SER A 92 -5.52 -3.88 2.09
C SER A 92 -4.86 -2.75 2.86
N PHE A 93 -5.67 -1.75 3.25
CA PHE A 93 -5.23 -0.49 3.86
C PHE A 93 -4.27 -0.67 5.06
N ASP A 94 -4.54 -1.65 5.91
CA ASP A 94 -3.79 -1.96 7.13
C ASP A 94 -2.33 -2.39 6.89
N TYR A 95 -1.99 -2.85 5.67
CA TYR A 95 -0.63 -3.26 5.31
C TYR A 95 0.18 -2.19 4.57
N LEU A 96 -0.45 -1.11 4.10
CA LEU A 96 0.20 -0.13 3.21
C LEU A 96 1.47 0.49 3.81
N LEU A 97 1.41 1.00 5.06
CA LEU A 97 2.58 1.62 5.69
C LEU A 97 3.69 0.61 6.00
N ALA A 98 3.34 -0.62 6.34
CA ALA A 98 4.33 -1.66 6.57
C ALA A 98 5.06 -2.07 5.28
N SER A 99 4.36 -2.09 4.15
CA SER A 99 4.94 -2.36 2.84
C SER A 99 5.76 -1.18 2.32
N LEU A 100 5.32 0.06 2.56
CA LEU A 100 6.12 1.26 2.27
C LEU A 100 7.46 1.21 3.02
N ALA A 101 7.44 0.88 4.32
CA ALA A 101 8.66 0.79 5.13
C ALA A 101 9.61 -0.32 4.68
N LYS A 102 9.13 -1.34 3.97
CA LYS A 102 9.97 -2.38 3.35
C LYS A 102 10.56 -1.96 2.00
N GLY A 103 10.05 -0.87 1.41
CA GLY A 103 10.43 -0.44 0.07
C GLY A 103 9.66 -1.16 -1.06
N ASP A 104 8.51 -1.76 -0.74
CA ASP A 104 7.65 -2.38 -1.76
C ASP A 104 7.00 -1.33 -2.66
N TYR A 105 6.89 -0.08 -2.19
CA TYR A 105 6.33 1.09 -2.88
C TYR A 105 7.26 2.29 -2.76
N ASP A 106 7.17 3.21 -3.73
CA ASP A 106 7.81 4.52 -3.66
C ASP A 106 6.95 5.52 -2.89
N ILE A 107 5.62 5.46 -3.10
CA ILE A 107 4.62 6.31 -2.41
C ILE A 107 3.38 5.50 -2.05
N VAL A 108 2.65 5.99 -1.06
CA VAL A 108 1.30 5.49 -0.70
C VAL A 108 0.31 6.64 -0.76
N MET A 109 -0.80 6.44 -1.48
CA MET A 109 -1.95 7.33 -1.50
C MET A 109 -3.23 6.48 -1.37
N ALA A 110 -3.99 6.71 -0.30
CA ALA A 110 -5.17 5.90 0.06
C ALA A 110 -6.09 6.70 1.01
N ALA A 111 -6.36 7.96 0.70
CA ALA A 111 -7.10 8.90 1.57
C ALA A 111 -6.57 8.90 3.02
N MET A 112 -5.25 8.74 3.19
CA MET A 112 -4.63 8.47 4.47
C MET A 112 -4.31 9.78 5.21
N GLU A 113 -4.90 9.97 6.39
CA GLU A 113 -4.61 11.12 7.24
C GLU A 113 -3.27 10.95 7.97
N ALA A 114 -2.54 12.06 8.15
CA ALA A 114 -1.31 12.14 8.94
C ALA A 114 -1.64 12.16 10.44
N THR A 115 -1.76 10.99 11.06
CA THR A 115 -1.92 10.87 12.52
C THR A 115 -0.55 10.83 13.22
N PRO A 116 -0.46 11.21 14.52
CA PRO A 116 0.79 11.12 15.26
C PRO A 116 1.43 9.71 15.21
N GLU A 117 0.62 8.65 15.22
CA GLU A 117 1.09 7.27 15.13
C GLU A 117 1.70 6.97 13.76
N ARG A 118 1.06 7.43 12.69
CA ARG A 118 1.54 7.22 11.31
C ARG A 118 2.79 8.05 11.02
N LEU A 119 2.87 9.27 11.54
CA LEU A 119 4.05 10.13 11.45
C LEU A 119 5.28 9.55 12.14
N ALA A 120 5.11 8.61 13.07
CA ALA A 120 6.23 7.88 13.67
C ALA A 120 6.85 6.83 12.73
N SER A 121 6.17 6.45 11.65
CA SER A 121 6.57 5.37 10.73
C SER A 121 6.74 5.80 9.28
N ALA A 122 6.23 6.96 8.88
CA ALA A 122 6.33 7.48 7.52
C ALA A 122 6.26 9.01 7.51
N ASP A 123 6.87 9.62 6.50
CA ASP A 123 6.70 11.05 6.20
C ASP A 123 5.42 11.26 5.39
N PHE A 124 4.79 12.41 5.61
CA PHE A 124 3.57 12.82 4.91
C PHE A 124 3.78 14.15 4.20
N SER A 125 3.13 14.32 3.07
CA SER A 125 3.02 15.62 2.39
C SER A 125 2.09 16.55 3.15
N ASP A 126 2.02 17.81 2.71
CA ASP A 126 0.91 18.69 3.09
C ASP A 126 -0.42 18.07 2.62
N PRO A 127 -1.53 18.33 3.34
CA PRO A 127 -2.85 17.86 2.93
C PRO A 127 -3.24 18.42 1.56
N TYR A 128 -3.56 17.55 0.61
CA TYR A 128 -4.04 17.93 -0.73
C TYR A 128 -5.57 17.90 -0.85
N TYR A 129 -6.27 17.39 0.17
CA TYR A 129 -7.72 17.32 0.24
C TYR A 129 -8.22 17.49 1.68
N THR A 130 -9.37 18.12 1.84
CA THR A 130 -10.05 18.22 3.14
C THR A 130 -11.49 17.72 2.98
N ASP A 131 -11.80 16.66 3.69
CA ASP A 131 -13.11 16.01 3.65
C ASP A 131 -14.04 16.51 4.78
N ILE A 132 -15.31 16.10 4.70
CA ILE A 132 -16.29 16.30 5.77
C ILE A 132 -15.95 15.39 6.97
N PRO A 133 -16.39 15.77 8.19
CA PRO A 133 -16.24 14.89 9.35
C PRO A 133 -16.85 13.50 9.12
N PRO A 134 -16.30 12.44 9.72
CA PRO A 134 -16.86 11.10 9.61
C PRO A 134 -18.30 11.04 10.13
N MET A 135 -19.14 10.29 9.43
CA MET A 135 -20.56 10.11 9.75
C MET A 135 -20.88 8.63 9.90
N ILE A 136 -21.89 8.33 10.72
CA ILE A 136 -22.39 6.97 10.90
C ILE A 136 -23.57 6.77 9.96
N LEU A 137 -23.49 5.74 9.11
CA LEU A 137 -24.56 5.32 8.24
C LEU A 137 -25.49 4.33 8.96
N VAL A 138 -26.78 4.55 8.88
CA VAL A 138 -27.81 3.66 9.40
C VAL A 138 -28.86 3.41 8.31
N LYS A 139 -29.60 2.29 8.41
CA LYS A 139 -30.70 2.04 7.49
C LYS A 139 -31.77 3.13 7.67
N ALA A 140 -32.31 3.64 6.56
CA ALA A 140 -33.30 4.71 6.54
C ALA A 140 -34.49 4.42 7.47
N ASP A 141 -35.00 3.20 7.46
CA ASP A 141 -36.13 2.77 8.31
C ASP A 141 -35.81 2.81 9.80
N ASN A 142 -34.55 2.83 10.17
CA ASN A 142 -34.08 2.84 11.56
C ASN A 142 -33.52 4.23 11.98
N ALA A 143 -33.48 5.21 11.08
CA ALA A 143 -32.84 6.50 11.34
C ALA A 143 -33.38 7.20 12.61
N ALA A 144 -34.68 7.09 12.86
CA ALA A 144 -35.32 7.67 14.04
C ALA A 144 -34.88 7.06 15.38
N GLN A 145 -34.22 5.89 15.35
CA GLN A 145 -33.71 5.18 16.55
C GLN A 145 -32.31 5.63 16.96
N TYR A 146 -31.65 6.46 16.14
CA TYR A 146 -30.27 6.87 16.29
C TYR A 146 -30.14 8.40 16.24
N ALA A 147 -30.80 9.08 17.18
CA ALA A 147 -30.78 10.53 17.25
C ALA A 147 -29.51 11.08 17.94
N THR A 148 -28.90 10.27 18.81
CA THR A 148 -27.70 10.63 19.59
C THR A 148 -26.67 9.52 19.55
N LEU A 149 -25.42 9.83 19.91
CA LEU A 149 -24.35 8.80 19.98
C LEU A 149 -24.65 7.74 21.05
N ALA A 150 -25.36 8.06 22.12
CA ALA A 150 -25.75 7.11 23.16
C ALA A 150 -26.73 6.02 22.67
N ASP A 151 -27.44 6.26 21.57
CA ASP A 151 -28.37 5.28 20.99
C ASP A 151 -27.62 4.07 20.37
N PHE A 152 -26.31 4.18 20.22
CA PHE A 152 -25.44 3.11 19.77
C PHE A 152 -24.94 2.20 20.87
N ASP A 153 -25.27 2.47 22.15
CA ASP A 153 -24.88 1.60 23.28
C ASP A 153 -25.41 0.17 23.07
N GLY A 154 -24.48 -0.80 23.18
CA GLY A 154 -24.75 -2.20 22.92
C GLY A 154 -24.98 -2.57 21.46
N LYS A 155 -24.89 -1.61 20.52
CA LYS A 155 -24.99 -1.88 19.07
C LYS A 155 -23.64 -2.22 18.47
N SER A 156 -23.66 -2.96 17.38
CA SER A 156 -22.45 -3.19 16.57
C SER A 156 -22.28 -2.07 15.56
N VAL A 157 -21.09 -1.46 15.56
CA VAL A 157 -20.71 -0.40 14.62
C VAL A 157 -19.48 -0.86 13.84
N GLY A 158 -19.62 -0.96 12.53
CA GLY A 158 -18.53 -1.37 11.64
C GLY A 158 -17.64 -0.18 11.28
N ALA A 159 -16.32 -0.42 11.26
CA ALA A 159 -15.34 0.50 10.71
C ALA A 159 -14.24 -0.28 9.99
N GLN A 160 -13.62 0.33 8.98
CA GLN A 160 -12.49 -0.27 8.29
C GLN A 160 -11.28 -0.37 9.23
N ALA A 161 -10.60 -1.51 9.20
CA ALA A 161 -9.43 -1.80 10.02
C ALA A 161 -8.31 -0.77 9.82
N ALA A 162 -7.65 -0.40 10.90
CA ALA A 162 -6.51 0.53 10.93
C ALA A 162 -6.81 1.95 10.42
N THR A 163 -8.09 2.34 10.33
CA THR A 163 -8.49 3.71 9.97
C THR A 163 -8.83 4.56 11.20
N THR A 164 -8.81 5.89 11.03
CA THR A 164 -9.29 6.84 12.05
C THR A 164 -10.76 6.63 12.41
N LYS A 165 -11.54 5.93 11.56
CA LYS A 165 -12.93 5.58 11.81
C LYS A 165 -13.09 4.60 12.97
N GLU A 166 -12.15 3.67 13.16
CA GLU A 166 -12.11 2.81 14.38
C GLU A 166 -11.88 3.64 15.64
N THR A 167 -10.95 4.60 15.57
CA THR A 167 -10.69 5.53 16.68
C THR A 167 -11.95 6.35 17.04
N VAL A 168 -12.69 6.82 16.04
CA VAL A 168 -13.97 7.52 16.27
C VAL A 168 -14.96 6.62 16.99
N VAL A 169 -15.09 5.34 16.62
CA VAL A 169 -16.00 4.42 17.30
C VAL A 169 -15.55 4.18 18.74
N THR A 170 -14.27 3.93 18.98
CA THR A 170 -13.77 3.65 20.34
C THR A 170 -13.86 4.84 21.27
N ASP A 171 -13.60 6.05 20.77
CA ASP A 171 -13.52 7.26 21.58
C ASP A 171 -14.88 7.94 21.78
N GLN A 172 -15.73 7.94 20.75
CA GLN A 172 -17.00 8.67 20.76
C GLN A 172 -18.22 7.77 21.02
N LEU A 173 -18.08 6.46 20.86
CA LEU A 173 -19.13 5.45 21.09
C LEU A 173 -18.66 4.37 22.06
N PRO A 174 -18.24 4.70 23.30
CA PRO A 174 -17.62 3.75 24.21
C PRO A 174 -18.54 2.60 24.63
N GLY A 175 -19.87 2.76 24.48
CA GLY A 175 -20.85 1.73 24.73
C GLY A 175 -21.16 0.83 23.52
N ALA A 176 -20.65 1.15 22.33
CA ALA A 176 -20.86 0.35 21.13
C ALA A 176 -19.85 -0.79 21.01
N ASN A 177 -20.21 -1.82 20.26
CA ASN A 177 -19.32 -2.92 19.93
C ASN A 177 -18.67 -2.63 18.57
N LEU A 178 -17.38 -2.26 18.55
CA LEU A 178 -16.64 -2.09 17.32
C LEU A 178 -16.53 -3.42 16.58
N VAL A 179 -16.87 -3.40 15.30
CA VAL A 179 -16.62 -4.49 14.35
C VAL A 179 -15.58 -3.98 13.34
N SER A 180 -14.33 -4.38 13.55
CA SER A 180 -13.24 -4.08 12.62
C SER A 180 -13.40 -4.89 11.35
N LEU A 181 -13.49 -4.22 10.21
CA LEU A 181 -13.73 -4.83 8.90
C LEU A 181 -12.46 -4.70 8.06
N PRO A 182 -11.84 -5.81 7.63
CA PRO A 182 -10.85 -5.73 6.56
C PRO A 182 -11.59 -5.26 5.30
N CYS A 183 -11.13 -4.15 4.71
CA CYS A 183 -11.69 -3.73 3.44
C CYS A 183 -11.05 -4.56 2.33
N ASP A 184 -11.84 -5.50 1.85
CA ASP A 184 -11.57 -6.23 0.62
C ASP A 184 -12.77 -6.02 -0.33
N ARG A 185 -12.70 -6.58 -1.53
CA ARG A 185 -13.80 -6.54 -2.52
C ARG A 185 -15.15 -7.04 -1.98
N SER A 186 -15.20 -7.62 -0.77
CA SER A 186 -16.44 -8.07 -0.15
C SER A 186 -17.30 -6.91 0.37
N CYS A 187 -16.68 -5.81 0.79
CA CYS A 187 -17.41 -4.59 1.23
C CYS A 187 -18.24 -4.00 0.10
N GLN A 188 -17.71 -3.99 -1.13
CA GLN A 188 -18.45 -3.51 -2.32
C GLN A 188 -19.62 -4.42 -2.71
N ARG A 189 -19.55 -5.73 -2.43
CA ARG A 189 -20.61 -6.70 -2.75
C ARG A 189 -21.82 -6.63 -1.82
N THR A 190 -21.66 -6.14 -0.62
CA THR A 190 -22.72 -6.13 0.39
C THR A 190 -23.59 -4.88 0.35
N GLY A 191 -23.29 -3.91 -0.54
CA GLY A 191 -24.06 -2.67 -0.66
C GLY A 191 -24.08 -1.86 0.64
N LEU A 192 -23.04 -1.93 1.42
CA LEU A 192 -22.87 -1.25 2.71
C LEU A 192 -22.33 0.18 2.55
N TRP A 193 -22.21 0.67 1.28
CA TRP A 193 -21.81 2.05 0.93
C TRP A 193 -22.85 2.68 0.02
#